data_909cb0876b3467c8f3b8ae0e69d85886
#
_entry.id   909cb0876b3467c8f3b8ae0e69d85886
#
_cell.length_a   1.000
_cell.length_b   1.000
_cell.length_c   1.000
_cell.angle_alpha   90.00
_cell.angle_beta   90.00
_cell.angle_gamma   90.00
#
_symmetry.space_group_name_H-M   'P 1'
#
loop_
_entity.id
_entity.type
_entity.pdbx_description
1 polymer ?
#
loop_
_entity_poly.entity_id
_entity_poly.type
_entity_poly.pdbx_seq_one_letter_code
_entity_poly.pdbx_strand_id
1 'polypeptide(L)'
;MTVSSDLNRKDYAGDGVTLTPFSFPYYFFADSDLKVTKVVTATGVETTLVLNTDYTVAGAGDMGTPTTSPGGFISLTPAHGALPVGTNLTIIREVPALQPLDYIDNDTFPAESHEKGLDRLTMICQQILEKLKRSLLLPVTSTIVNLVIPDWSPGKFWRWNSLTAKLENADITGLGAIGVPVSIPNGGTAAATALGGFDNLKQLASEIYAGVAKVATQALASAGVNDTDFITALKLWTTPMRGGWRNIMGDNGGLEIWQRGAGGSASIAVAAGSTTGIYTADRVYLATQANQASTVSQQAGLNSNSGSCARVQRNAGQTGVGVMVAGYPLDADEIRRLRGRKASLRCEVRAGANWSPTNGTLQVALFVGTGGGPAKRALAAYTGETAPLAVTINLTPGGAVVTVTAVSAAVVPANITQADLLFIWTPTGTAGAADYFEVDDVDLRVDEPVIDQFERRPFFDELRACKVHFQKSFAYGTAPAQNAGFVGSVSWKTTATGAVGTLWRVPFETQMRADPTVTLYNPAAANAQVRNFTDSTDCTSSSAQAVRTKGFNIDTTTPAGTAVNETMECQWSADAGI
;
A
#
# COMPACT_ATOMS: atom_id res chain seq x y z
N MET A 1 32.85 -31.99 -3.11
CA MET A 1 33.13 -31.13 -4.27
C MET A 1 32.80 -29.71 -3.87
N THR A 2 33.64 -28.76 -4.22
CA THR A 2 33.57 -27.37 -3.74
C THR A 2 33.05 -26.42 -4.82
N VAL A 3 32.55 -25.24 -4.41
CA VAL A 3 32.17 -24.16 -5.34
C VAL A 3 33.38 -23.72 -6.15
N SER A 4 33.40 -24.05 -7.45
CA SER A 4 34.53 -23.84 -8.36
C SER A 4 34.39 -22.59 -9.25
N SER A 5 33.29 -21.88 -9.18
CA SER A 5 33.03 -20.66 -9.95
C SER A 5 32.84 -19.48 -9.02
N ASP A 6 33.40 -18.31 -9.36
CA ASP A 6 33.19 -17.04 -8.66
C ASP A 6 31.92 -16.30 -9.16
N LEU A 7 31.26 -16.82 -10.19
CA LEU A 7 30.06 -16.26 -10.75
C LEU A 7 28.84 -16.57 -9.88
N ASN A 8 27.98 -15.59 -9.71
CA ASN A 8 26.69 -15.71 -9.05
C ASN A 8 25.56 -14.94 -9.75
N ARG A 9 25.87 -14.41 -10.93
CA ARG A 9 24.94 -13.63 -11.77
C ARG A 9 25.13 -13.97 -13.24
N LYS A 10 24.02 -14.03 -13.98
CA LYS A 10 23.98 -14.15 -15.42
C LYS A 10 22.86 -13.27 -16.01
N ASP A 11 23.20 -12.55 -17.06
CA ASP A 11 22.26 -11.63 -17.75
C ASP A 11 22.00 -12.13 -19.16
N TYR A 12 20.75 -11.93 -19.64
CA TYR A 12 20.29 -12.26 -20.98
C TYR A 12 19.46 -11.11 -21.54
N ALA A 13 19.66 -10.80 -22.82
CA ALA A 13 18.79 -9.87 -23.54
C ALA A 13 17.58 -10.62 -24.11
N GLY A 14 16.42 -10.00 -24.08
CA GLY A 14 15.21 -10.54 -24.69
C GLY A 14 15.26 -10.47 -26.20
N ASP A 15 14.85 -11.56 -26.83
CA ASP A 15 14.77 -11.73 -28.29
C ASP A 15 13.33 -11.84 -28.82
N GLY A 16 12.35 -11.89 -27.92
CA GLY A 16 10.93 -12.03 -28.22
C GLY A 16 10.48 -13.45 -28.58
N VAL A 17 11.38 -14.42 -28.57
CA VAL A 17 11.12 -15.79 -29.07
C VAL A 17 11.55 -16.86 -28.07
N THR A 18 12.71 -16.70 -27.44
CA THR A 18 13.31 -17.73 -26.58
C THR A 18 12.58 -17.87 -25.24
N LEU A 19 12.13 -19.10 -24.95
CA LEU A 19 11.55 -19.47 -23.64
C LEU A 19 12.56 -20.27 -22.79
N THR A 20 13.47 -21.02 -23.40
CA THR A 20 14.38 -21.95 -22.75
C THR A 20 15.53 -22.38 -23.71
N PRO A 21 16.71 -22.78 -23.20
CA PRO A 21 17.19 -22.63 -21.83
C PRO A 21 17.92 -21.29 -21.62
N PHE A 22 17.72 -20.65 -20.49
CA PHE A 22 18.57 -19.55 -20.01
C PHE A 22 19.56 -20.16 -19.01
N SER A 23 20.70 -20.65 -19.50
CA SER A 23 21.68 -21.39 -18.72
C SER A 23 22.61 -20.46 -17.93
N PHE A 24 23.01 -20.86 -16.74
CA PHE A 24 23.96 -20.12 -15.93
C PHE A 24 25.02 -21.07 -15.35
N PRO A 25 26.30 -20.64 -15.26
CA PRO A 25 27.42 -21.51 -14.93
C PRO A 25 27.83 -21.38 -13.45
N TYR A 26 26.87 -21.50 -12.53
CA TYR A 26 27.17 -21.48 -11.09
C TYR A 26 26.27 -22.42 -10.31
N TYR A 27 26.85 -23.07 -9.33
CA TYR A 27 26.17 -24.01 -8.44
C TYR A 27 25.16 -23.35 -7.53
N PHE A 28 24.06 -24.00 -7.23
CA PHE A 28 23.02 -23.60 -6.30
C PHE A 28 22.38 -24.84 -5.64
N PHE A 29 21.88 -24.69 -4.41
CA PHE A 29 21.38 -25.83 -3.64
C PHE A 29 19.91 -26.17 -3.98
N ALA A 30 19.09 -25.15 -4.11
CA ALA A 30 17.66 -25.29 -4.34
C ALA A 30 17.16 -24.25 -5.34
N ASP A 31 16.07 -24.55 -6.01
CA ASP A 31 15.45 -23.65 -7.01
C ASP A 31 15.11 -22.29 -6.40
N SER A 32 14.77 -22.26 -5.11
CA SER A 32 14.48 -21.06 -4.34
C SER A 32 15.69 -20.17 -4.07
N ASP A 33 16.91 -20.67 -4.29
CA ASP A 33 18.15 -19.88 -4.16
C ASP A 33 18.39 -18.95 -5.36
N LEU A 34 17.51 -19.00 -6.36
CA LEU A 34 17.61 -18.16 -7.55
C LEU A 34 16.57 -17.04 -7.50
N LYS A 35 17.05 -15.83 -7.68
CA LYS A 35 16.22 -14.66 -7.93
C LYS A 35 16.32 -14.27 -9.38
N VAL A 36 15.19 -14.26 -10.06
CA VAL A 36 15.09 -13.91 -11.47
C VAL A 36 14.35 -12.58 -11.59
N THR A 37 15.00 -11.61 -12.24
CA THR A 37 14.44 -10.26 -12.40
C THR A 37 14.46 -9.88 -13.88
N LYS A 38 13.36 -9.36 -14.36
CA LYS A 38 13.22 -8.78 -15.69
C LYS A 38 13.27 -7.25 -15.56
N VAL A 39 14.04 -6.59 -16.42
CA VAL A 39 14.09 -5.13 -16.53
C VAL A 39 13.74 -4.68 -17.92
N VAL A 40 12.90 -3.65 -18.05
CA VAL A 40 12.63 -2.98 -19.33
C VAL A 40 13.73 -1.94 -19.56
N THR A 41 14.56 -2.14 -20.57
CA THR A 41 15.76 -1.33 -20.82
C THR A 41 15.44 0.16 -21.02
N ALA A 42 14.31 0.48 -21.65
CA ALA A 42 13.92 1.87 -21.95
C ALA A 42 13.47 2.65 -20.71
N THR A 43 12.90 1.98 -19.72
CA THR A 43 12.30 2.62 -18.52
C THR A 43 13.05 2.34 -17.23
N GLY A 44 13.92 1.32 -17.22
CA GLY A 44 14.59 0.84 -16.01
C GLY A 44 13.66 0.13 -15.01
N VAL A 45 12.40 -0.13 -15.40
CA VAL A 45 11.44 -0.80 -14.50
C VAL A 45 11.83 -2.26 -14.33
N GLU A 46 12.06 -2.65 -13.08
CA GLU A 46 12.40 -4.01 -12.69
C GLU A 46 11.16 -4.77 -12.18
N THR A 47 11.05 -6.04 -12.57
CA THR A 47 10.00 -6.95 -12.12
C THR A 47 10.64 -8.28 -11.70
N THR A 48 10.46 -8.67 -10.46
CA THR A 48 10.90 -10.00 -9.99
C THR A 48 9.89 -11.04 -10.44
N LEU A 49 10.39 -12.08 -11.11
CA LEU A 49 9.60 -13.21 -11.60
C LEU A 49 9.38 -14.23 -10.48
N VAL A 50 8.25 -14.93 -10.52
CA VAL A 50 7.83 -15.88 -9.50
C VAL A 50 8.15 -17.32 -9.95
N LEU A 51 8.90 -18.02 -9.11
CA LEU A 51 9.23 -19.45 -9.33
C LEU A 51 7.96 -20.29 -9.45
N ASN A 52 7.96 -21.23 -10.39
CA ASN A 52 6.84 -22.13 -10.73
C ASN A 52 5.58 -21.44 -11.30
N THR A 53 5.59 -20.11 -11.40
CA THR A 53 4.53 -19.34 -12.07
C THR A 53 5.05 -18.76 -13.37
N ASP A 54 6.12 -17.97 -13.29
CA ASP A 54 6.70 -17.27 -14.44
C ASP A 54 7.85 -18.07 -15.07
N TYR A 55 8.57 -18.84 -14.27
CA TYR A 55 9.69 -19.68 -14.72
C TYR A 55 9.83 -20.96 -13.88
N THR A 56 10.50 -21.93 -14.47
CA THR A 56 10.95 -23.17 -13.80
C THR A 56 12.47 -23.24 -13.83
N VAL A 57 13.03 -24.02 -12.93
CA VAL A 57 14.48 -24.21 -12.75
C VAL A 57 14.84 -25.67 -12.95
N ALA A 58 16.01 -25.92 -13.49
CA ALA A 58 16.62 -27.24 -13.51
C ALA A 58 18.12 -27.15 -13.21
N GLY A 59 18.68 -28.18 -12.59
CA GLY A 59 20.10 -28.28 -12.25
C GLY A 59 20.43 -27.94 -10.79
N ALA A 60 19.43 -27.89 -9.89
CA ALA A 60 19.72 -27.75 -8.46
C ALA A 60 20.60 -28.90 -7.97
N GLY A 61 21.69 -28.56 -7.28
CA GLY A 61 22.66 -29.56 -6.82
C GLY A 61 23.66 -30.04 -7.86
N ASP A 62 23.60 -29.58 -9.11
CA ASP A 62 24.55 -29.96 -10.17
C ASP A 62 25.87 -29.19 -10.03
N MET A 63 26.90 -29.88 -9.58
CA MET A 63 28.24 -29.33 -9.44
C MET A 63 29.11 -29.45 -10.70
N GLY A 64 28.54 -29.96 -11.79
CA GLY A 64 29.28 -30.24 -13.02
C GLY A 64 30.23 -31.44 -12.91
N THR A 65 30.96 -31.65 -13.97
CA THR A 65 32.04 -32.68 -14.06
C THR A 65 33.34 -32.01 -14.51
N PRO A 66 34.47 -32.72 -14.55
CA PRO A 66 35.68 -32.16 -15.11
C PRO A 66 35.55 -31.63 -16.55
N THR A 67 34.52 -32.06 -17.26
CA THR A 67 34.22 -31.66 -18.65
C THR A 67 32.97 -30.79 -18.79
N THR A 68 32.16 -30.59 -17.75
CA THR A 68 30.96 -29.76 -17.73
C THR A 68 31.01 -28.72 -16.63
N SER A 69 30.62 -27.51 -16.90
CA SER A 69 30.52 -26.45 -15.88
C SER A 69 29.38 -26.75 -14.90
N PRO A 70 29.56 -26.40 -13.60
CA PRO A 70 28.44 -26.45 -12.65
C PRO A 70 27.35 -25.47 -13.06
N GLY A 71 26.10 -25.72 -12.67
CA GLY A 71 25.01 -24.78 -12.86
C GLY A 71 23.73 -25.42 -13.33
N GLY A 72 22.88 -24.59 -13.84
CA GLY A 72 21.56 -25.01 -14.31
C GLY A 72 21.03 -24.08 -15.41
N PHE A 73 19.76 -24.15 -15.62
CA PHE A 73 19.06 -23.23 -16.49
C PHE A 73 17.65 -22.93 -15.96
N ILE A 74 17.12 -21.81 -16.36
CA ILE A 74 15.71 -21.50 -16.20
C ILE A 74 14.99 -21.58 -17.53
N SER A 75 13.71 -21.90 -17.46
CA SER A 75 12.78 -21.89 -18.59
C SER A 75 11.59 -21.01 -18.22
N LEU A 76 11.27 -20.02 -19.04
CA LEU A 76 10.07 -19.23 -18.87
C LEU A 76 8.84 -20.09 -19.16
N THR A 77 7.81 -19.94 -18.38
CA THR A 77 6.57 -20.70 -18.58
C THR A 77 5.82 -20.19 -19.82
N PRO A 78 5.01 -21.03 -20.48
CA PRO A 78 4.15 -20.56 -21.57
C PRO A 78 3.21 -19.43 -21.16
N ALA A 79 2.82 -19.40 -19.88
CA ALA A 79 1.97 -18.34 -19.33
C ALA A 79 2.69 -16.99 -19.22
N HIS A 80 4.00 -16.99 -18.90
CA HIS A 80 4.82 -15.77 -18.93
C HIS A 80 5.12 -15.32 -20.36
N GLY A 81 5.31 -16.26 -21.29
CA GLY A 81 5.74 -15.99 -22.66
C GLY A 81 7.24 -15.72 -22.77
N ALA A 82 7.72 -15.54 -24.01
CA ALA A 82 9.10 -15.20 -24.29
C ALA A 82 9.46 -13.79 -23.79
N LEU A 83 10.75 -13.58 -23.52
CA LEU A 83 11.26 -12.30 -23.05
C LEU A 83 11.25 -11.26 -24.20
N PRO A 84 10.45 -10.18 -24.11
CA PRO A 84 10.33 -9.23 -25.21
C PRO A 84 11.66 -8.55 -25.56
N VAL A 85 11.82 -8.18 -26.82
CA VAL A 85 12.93 -7.33 -27.26
C VAL A 85 12.92 -6.01 -26.49
N GLY A 86 14.10 -5.53 -26.07
CA GLY A 86 14.21 -4.33 -25.22
C GLY A 86 14.01 -4.61 -23.73
N THR A 87 13.99 -5.89 -23.33
CA THR A 87 14.07 -6.30 -21.94
C THR A 87 15.33 -7.11 -21.67
N ASN A 88 15.81 -7.10 -20.44
CA ASN A 88 16.88 -7.97 -19.98
C ASN A 88 16.39 -8.85 -18.85
N LEU A 89 16.86 -10.08 -18.81
CA LEU A 89 16.63 -11.03 -17.73
C LEU A 89 17.93 -11.19 -16.95
N THR A 90 17.86 -11.01 -15.65
CA THR A 90 18.97 -11.21 -14.73
C THR A 90 18.66 -12.38 -13.81
N ILE A 91 19.53 -13.37 -13.79
CA ILE A 91 19.47 -14.52 -12.89
C ILE A 91 20.57 -14.34 -11.84
N ILE A 92 20.22 -14.30 -10.58
CA ILE A 92 21.16 -14.12 -9.46
C ILE A 92 20.92 -15.24 -8.47
N ARG A 93 22.03 -15.82 -7.97
CA ARG A 93 21.94 -16.69 -6.80
C ARG A 93 21.83 -15.86 -5.53
N GLU A 94 20.78 -16.09 -4.75
CA GLU A 94 20.52 -15.41 -3.47
C GLU A 94 20.19 -16.45 -2.39
N VAL A 95 21.25 -17.05 -1.83
CA VAL A 95 21.15 -18.06 -0.77
C VAL A 95 20.78 -17.36 0.54
N PRO A 96 19.83 -17.86 1.32
CA PRO A 96 19.51 -17.32 2.64
C PRO A 96 20.75 -17.33 3.57
N ALA A 97 21.02 -16.19 4.22
CA ALA A 97 22.12 -16.04 5.16
C ALA A 97 21.77 -16.69 6.52
N LEU A 98 21.52 -17.99 6.49
CA LEU A 98 21.20 -18.81 7.65
C LEU A 98 22.21 -19.97 7.73
N GLN A 99 22.50 -20.42 8.93
CA GLN A 99 23.28 -21.62 9.18
C GLN A 99 22.34 -22.79 9.49
N PRO A 100 22.00 -23.65 8.50
CA PRO A 100 21.12 -24.80 8.74
C PRO A 100 21.88 -26.01 9.32
N LEU A 101 23.17 -25.89 9.44
CA LEU A 101 24.03 -26.98 9.92
C LEU A 101 24.19 -26.87 11.44
N ASP A 102 23.83 -27.91 12.15
CA ASP A 102 24.05 -28.10 13.57
C ASP A 102 24.90 -29.34 13.79
N TYR A 103 25.88 -29.27 14.67
CA TYR A 103 26.76 -30.37 15.02
C TYR A 103 26.36 -30.93 16.38
N ILE A 104 26.16 -32.24 16.44
CA ILE A 104 25.88 -32.92 17.69
C ILE A 104 27.20 -33.28 18.36
N ASP A 105 27.37 -32.95 19.63
CA ASP A 105 28.55 -33.28 20.40
C ASP A 105 28.77 -34.78 20.43
N ASN A 106 30.04 -35.21 20.15
CA ASN A 106 30.48 -36.61 20.12
C ASN A 106 29.91 -37.47 18.98
N ASP A 107 29.28 -36.91 17.96
CA ASP A 107 28.92 -37.65 16.75
C ASP A 107 30.09 -37.73 15.77
N THR A 108 30.02 -38.68 14.83
CA THR A 108 31.02 -38.81 13.75
C THR A 108 30.99 -37.55 12.88
N PHE A 109 32.19 -37.00 12.58
CA PHE A 109 32.30 -35.78 11.79
C PHE A 109 31.66 -35.95 10.40
N PRO A 110 30.57 -35.22 10.07
CA PRO A 110 29.86 -35.37 8.80
C PRO A 110 30.53 -34.51 7.72
N ALA A 111 31.58 -35.04 7.09
CA ALA A 111 32.43 -34.32 6.13
C ALA A 111 31.63 -33.69 4.99
N GLU A 112 30.63 -34.38 4.45
CA GLU A 112 29.77 -33.86 3.36
C GLU A 112 28.90 -32.69 3.83
N SER A 113 28.33 -32.75 5.02
CA SER A 113 27.55 -31.67 5.60
C SER A 113 28.42 -30.46 5.90
N HIS A 114 29.65 -30.68 6.37
CA HIS A 114 30.64 -29.64 6.60
C HIS A 114 31.02 -28.94 5.28
N GLU A 115 31.34 -29.72 4.23
CA GLU A 115 31.62 -29.19 2.89
C GLU A 115 30.46 -28.33 2.36
N LYS A 116 29.22 -28.82 2.46
CA LYS A 116 28.02 -28.04 2.11
C LYS A 116 27.89 -26.73 2.91
N GLY A 117 28.27 -26.74 4.18
CA GLY A 117 28.31 -25.54 5.01
C GLY A 117 29.33 -24.52 4.51
N LEU A 118 30.53 -24.95 4.15
CA LEU A 118 31.57 -24.10 3.57
C LEU A 118 31.20 -23.58 2.19
N ASP A 119 30.59 -24.40 1.35
CA ASP A 119 30.07 -23.99 0.06
C ASP A 119 29.02 -22.89 0.22
N ARG A 120 28.09 -23.04 1.18
CA ARG A 120 27.09 -22.02 1.49
C ARG A 120 27.72 -20.71 1.92
N LEU A 121 28.72 -20.73 2.81
CA LEU A 121 29.46 -19.54 3.23
C LEU A 121 30.14 -18.86 2.03
N THR A 122 30.77 -19.63 1.17
CA THR A 122 31.41 -19.16 -0.06
C THR A 122 30.38 -18.45 -0.97
N MET A 123 29.21 -19.05 -1.16
CA MET A 123 28.12 -18.46 -1.95
C MET A 123 27.61 -17.16 -1.34
N ILE A 124 27.47 -17.08 -0.02
CA ILE A 124 27.07 -15.85 0.69
C ILE A 124 28.13 -14.76 0.50
N CYS A 125 29.42 -15.10 0.59
CA CYS A 125 30.51 -14.16 0.30
C CYS A 125 30.43 -13.63 -1.14
N GLN A 126 30.24 -14.50 -2.12
CA GLN A 126 30.07 -14.11 -3.53
C GLN A 126 28.87 -13.21 -3.73
N GLN A 127 27.76 -13.48 -3.06
CA GLN A 127 26.54 -12.66 -3.08
C GLN A 127 26.78 -11.28 -2.48
N ILE A 128 27.55 -11.18 -1.39
CA ILE A 128 27.95 -9.91 -0.79
C ILE A 128 28.84 -9.12 -1.76
N LEU A 129 29.82 -9.78 -2.36
CA LEU A 129 30.71 -9.15 -3.35
C LEU A 129 29.94 -8.62 -4.57
N GLU A 130 28.93 -9.36 -5.04
CA GLU A 130 28.07 -8.92 -6.15
C GLU A 130 27.26 -7.66 -5.75
N LYS A 131 26.72 -7.64 -4.53
CA LYS A 131 26.01 -6.46 -3.98
C LYS A 131 26.95 -5.27 -3.81
N LEU A 132 28.19 -5.51 -3.37
CA LEU A 132 29.22 -4.46 -3.24
C LEU A 132 29.63 -3.87 -4.58
N LYS A 133 29.68 -4.66 -5.66
CA LYS A 133 29.98 -4.16 -7.03
C LYS A 133 28.95 -3.12 -7.52
N ARG A 134 27.75 -3.10 -6.93
CA ARG A 134 26.67 -2.14 -7.24
C ARG A 134 26.58 -1.01 -6.21
N SER A 135 27.53 -0.92 -5.28
CA SER A 135 27.64 0.16 -4.31
C SER A 135 28.64 1.23 -4.75
N LEU A 136 28.69 2.33 -4.02
CA LEU A 136 29.72 3.36 -4.21
C LEU A 136 31.07 2.81 -3.76
N LEU A 137 31.99 2.64 -4.70
CA LEU A 137 33.33 2.14 -4.45
C LEU A 137 34.36 3.22 -4.78
N LEU A 138 35.36 3.36 -3.93
CA LEU A 138 36.54 4.14 -4.23
C LEU A 138 37.48 3.37 -5.18
N PRO A 139 38.22 4.06 -6.07
CA PRO A 139 39.28 3.43 -6.85
C PRO A 139 40.28 2.69 -5.96
N VAL A 140 40.82 1.58 -6.42
CA VAL A 140 41.83 0.77 -5.69
C VAL A 140 43.07 1.61 -5.31
N THR A 141 43.38 2.62 -6.11
CA THR A 141 44.50 3.53 -5.87
C THR A 141 44.18 4.69 -4.93
N SER A 142 42.93 4.75 -4.43
CA SER A 142 42.51 5.82 -3.51
C SER A 142 43.25 5.70 -2.18
N THR A 143 43.81 6.80 -1.72
CA THR A 143 44.39 6.93 -0.38
C THR A 143 43.35 7.25 0.69
N ILE A 144 42.10 7.46 0.27
CA ILE A 144 40.99 7.75 1.17
C ILE A 144 40.55 6.42 1.80
N VAL A 145 40.63 6.34 3.11
CA VAL A 145 40.09 5.26 3.91
C VAL A 145 38.84 5.73 4.64
N ASN A 146 37.83 4.87 4.79
CA ASN A 146 36.60 5.17 5.51
C ASN A 146 35.83 6.38 4.93
N LEU A 147 35.44 6.28 3.64
CA LEU A 147 34.54 7.27 3.06
C LEU A 147 33.19 7.22 3.83
N VAL A 148 32.94 8.26 4.61
CA VAL A 148 31.70 8.46 5.33
C VAL A 148 30.81 9.36 4.50
N ILE A 149 29.60 8.89 4.20
CA ILE A 149 28.55 9.73 3.65
C ILE A 149 27.91 10.47 4.84
N PRO A 150 27.93 11.80 4.86
CA PRO A 150 27.32 12.55 5.95
C PRO A 150 25.81 12.30 6.01
N ASP A 151 25.25 12.36 7.22
CA ASP A 151 23.81 12.25 7.43
C ASP A 151 23.06 13.25 6.56
N TRP A 152 21.90 12.83 6.10
CA TRP A 152 21.05 13.69 5.29
C TRP A 152 20.67 14.97 6.04
N SER A 153 20.81 16.12 5.38
CA SER A 153 20.44 17.43 5.92
C SER A 153 19.55 18.17 4.92
N PRO A 154 18.33 18.61 5.34
CA PRO A 154 17.41 19.30 4.44
C PRO A 154 18.03 20.51 3.75
N GLY A 155 17.83 20.61 2.43
CA GLY A 155 18.34 21.73 1.63
C GLY A 155 19.84 21.70 1.35
N LYS A 156 20.54 20.64 1.72
CA LYS A 156 21.97 20.45 1.45
C LYS A 156 22.17 19.44 0.33
N PHE A 157 23.34 19.53 -0.35
CA PHE A 157 23.82 18.51 -1.27
C PHE A 157 25.20 18.01 -0.83
N TRP A 158 25.59 16.83 -1.24
CA TRP A 158 26.89 16.28 -0.93
C TRP A 158 27.94 16.90 -1.85
N ARG A 159 28.97 17.45 -1.25
CA ARG A 159 30.12 18.03 -1.92
C ARG A 159 31.40 17.34 -1.44
N TRP A 160 32.32 17.14 -2.37
CA TRP A 160 33.69 16.77 -2.01
C TRP A 160 34.46 18.01 -1.51
N ASN A 161 34.91 17.97 -0.26
CA ASN A 161 35.75 19.01 0.29
C ASN A 161 37.23 18.64 0.02
N SER A 162 37.90 19.37 -0.86
CA SER A 162 39.28 19.13 -1.28
C SER A 162 40.32 19.38 -0.17
N LEU A 163 39.97 20.18 0.84
CA LEU A 163 40.85 20.47 1.96
C LEU A 163 40.82 19.38 3.03
N THR A 164 39.66 18.80 3.28
CA THR A 164 39.47 17.77 4.31
C THR A 164 39.46 16.36 3.73
N ALA A 165 39.41 16.22 2.40
CA ALA A 165 39.27 14.97 1.67
C ALA A 165 38.06 14.13 2.15
N LYS A 166 36.93 14.80 2.40
CA LYS A 166 35.68 14.17 2.87
C LYS A 166 34.46 14.67 2.09
N LEU A 167 33.40 13.85 2.07
CA LEU A 167 32.08 14.31 1.67
C LEU A 167 31.47 15.13 2.80
N GLU A 168 30.88 16.24 2.47
CA GLU A 168 30.19 17.12 3.42
C GLU A 168 28.86 17.61 2.86
N ASN A 169 27.94 17.96 3.75
CA ASN A 169 26.72 18.66 3.39
C ASN A 169 27.06 20.13 3.07
N ALA A 170 26.78 20.58 1.87
CA ALA A 170 27.02 21.95 1.41
C ALA A 170 25.74 22.66 1.02
N ASP A 171 25.69 23.96 1.25
CA ASP A 171 24.60 24.79 0.77
C ASP A 171 24.72 25.04 -0.74
N ILE A 172 23.58 25.13 -1.43
CA ILE A 172 23.51 25.52 -2.85
C ILE A 172 24.20 26.88 -3.08
N THR A 173 24.19 27.75 -2.07
CA THR A 173 24.90 29.03 -2.08
C THR A 173 26.42 28.91 -2.16
N GLY A 174 26.97 27.73 -1.83
CA GLY A 174 28.41 27.43 -1.90
C GLY A 174 28.90 26.90 -3.25
N LEU A 175 28.02 26.63 -4.19
CA LEU A 175 28.38 26.45 -5.60
C LEU A 175 28.71 27.82 -6.15
N GLY A 176 29.95 28.21 -5.96
CA GLY A 176 30.52 29.53 -6.24
C GLY A 176 29.69 30.34 -7.20
N ALA A 177 29.39 31.55 -6.79
CA ALA A 177 28.98 32.54 -7.75
C ALA A 177 29.82 32.28 -8.99
N ILE A 178 29.21 31.92 -10.12
CA ILE A 178 29.87 32.05 -11.40
C ILE A 178 30.17 33.55 -11.51
N GLY A 179 31.30 33.90 -10.95
CA GLY A 179 31.83 35.25 -11.03
C GLY A 179 32.27 35.53 -12.46
N VAL A 180 31.28 35.63 -13.31
CA VAL A 180 31.49 36.16 -14.64
C VAL A 180 30.34 37.12 -14.90
N PRO A 181 30.58 38.41 -14.90
CA PRO A 181 29.71 39.25 -15.66
C PRO A 181 29.83 38.76 -17.11
N VAL A 182 28.79 38.12 -17.63
CA VAL A 182 28.68 37.86 -19.06
C VAL A 182 28.73 39.25 -19.72
N SER A 183 29.81 39.52 -20.43
CA SER A 183 30.03 40.81 -21.06
C SER A 183 28.93 41.10 -22.07
N ILE A 184 28.42 42.30 -22.02
CA ILE A 184 27.30 42.82 -22.80
C ILE A 184 27.45 42.67 -24.33
N PRO A 185 28.63 42.60 -24.95
CA PRO A 185 28.75 42.38 -26.41
C PRO A 185 28.25 41.04 -26.92
N ASN A 186 27.99 40.05 -26.04
CA ASN A 186 27.60 38.70 -26.42
C ASN A 186 26.22 38.27 -25.87
N GLY A 187 25.27 39.15 -25.78
CA GLY A 187 23.89 38.83 -25.37
C GLY A 187 23.54 39.29 -23.95
N GLY A 188 24.35 40.11 -23.32
CA GLY A 188 24.03 40.73 -22.05
C GLY A 188 23.03 41.89 -22.18
N THR A 189 22.63 42.43 -21.05
CA THR A 189 21.51 43.40 -20.88
C THR A 189 21.85 44.84 -21.36
N ALA A 190 22.96 45.09 -22.07
CA ALA A 190 23.41 46.41 -22.54
C ALA A 190 23.51 47.50 -21.44
N ALA A 191 23.65 47.13 -20.18
CA ALA A 191 23.78 48.01 -19.04
C ALA A 191 25.15 47.87 -18.37
N ALA A 192 25.77 48.99 -18.00
CA ALA A 192 27.08 49.02 -17.34
C ALA A 192 27.01 48.64 -15.84
N THR A 193 25.83 48.46 -15.29
CA THR A 193 25.60 48.10 -13.89
C THR A 193 24.56 46.99 -13.78
N ALA A 194 24.62 46.18 -12.71
CA ALA A 194 23.63 45.15 -12.43
C ALA A 194 22.21 45.71 -12.34
N LEU A 195 22.02 46.90 -11.80
CA LEU A 195 20.74 47.59 -11.70
C LEU A 195 20.20 48.01 -13.07
N GLY A 196 21.07 48.58 -13.92
CA GLY A 196 20.71 48.96 -15.28
C GLY A 196 20.41 47.75 -16.17
N GLY A 197 21.09 46.61 -15.97
CA GLY A 197 20.77 45.34 -16.61
C GLY A 197 19.39 44.82 -16.24
N PHE A 198 19.04 44.98 -14.99
CA PHE A 198 17.71 44.58 -14.47
C PHE A 198 16.60 45.50 -15.01
N ASP A 199 16.86 46.80 -15.15
CA ASP A 199 15.90 47.76 -15.68
C ASP A 199 15.68 47.59 -17.20
N ASN A 200 16.70 47.23 -17.95
CA ASN A 200 16.58 46.90 -19.38
C ASN A 200 15.77 45.59 -19.61
N LEU A 201 15.90 44.63 -18.73
CA LEU A 201 15.05 43.40 -18.76
C LEU A 201 13.60 43.71 -18.41
N LYS A 202 13.33 44.69 -17.55
CA LYS A 202 11.96 45.15 -17.25
C LYS A 202 11.29 45.88 -18.43
N GLN A 203 12.09 46.62 -19.25
CA GLN A 203 11.56 47.35 -20.41
C GLN A 203 11.17 46.44 -21.59
N LEU A 204 11.64 45.20 -21.63
CA LEU A 204 11.31 44.24 -22.69
C LEU A 204 10.08 43.40 -22.41
N ALA A 205 9.43 43.56 -21.26
CA ALA A 205 8.14 42.96 -20.97
C ALA A 205 7.00 43.78 -21.60
N SER A 206 6.76 43.63 -22.89
CA SER A 206 5.51 44.00 -23.53
C SER A 206 4.52 42.85 -23.40
N GLU A 207 3.21 43.09 -23.55
CA GLU A 207 2.15 42.05 -23.49
C GLU A 207 2.37 40.86 -24.44
N ILE A 208 3.33 40.95 -25.38
CA ILE A 208 3.67 39.93 -26.37
C ILE A 208 4.92 39.13 -25.99
N TYR A 209 5.80 39.68 -25.12
CA TYR A 209 7.00 39.01 -24.65
C TYR A 209 7.04 39.03 -23.12
N ALA A 210 6.60 37.97 -22.48
CA ALA A 210 6.79 37.76 -21.07
C ALA A 210 8.26 37.45 -20.76
N GLY A 211 9.15 38.45 -20.94
CA GLY A 211 10.60 38.33 -20.72
C GLY A 211 11.01 38.40 -19.25
N VAL A 212 10.15 38.86 -18.37
CA VAL A 212 10.31 38.79 -16.91
C VAL A 212 9.12 38.07 -16.35
N ALA A 213 9.37 37.01 -15.66
CA ALA A 213 8.35 36.18 -15.07
C ALA A 213 7.43 37.03 -14.16
N LYS A 214 6.17 37.12 -14.49
CA LYS A 214 5.17 37.71 -13.63
C LYS A 214 4.99 36.87 -12.39
N VAL A 215 5.03 37.50 -11.23
CA VAL A 215 4.80 36.77 -9.98
C VAL A 215 3.30 36.56 -9.80
N ALA A 216 2.85 35.32 -9.79
CA ALA A 216 1.45 34.97 -9.54
C ALA A 216 0.96 35.60 -8.22
N THR A 217 -0.27 36.07 -8.18
CA THR A 217 -0.90 36.43 -6.90
C THR A 217 -1.11 35.18 -6.04
N GLN A 218 -1.29 35.34 -4.73
CA GLN A 218 -1.58 34.20 -3.86
C GLN A 218 -2.85 33.46 -4.30
N ALA A 219 -3.87 34.19 -4.76
CA ALA A 219 -5.11 33.61 -5.26
C ALA A 219 -4.87 32.75 -6.52
N LEU A 220 -4.09 33.23 -7.49
CA LEU A 220 -3.73 32.48 -8.70
C LEU A 220 -2.85 31.27 -8.39
N ALA A 221 -1.86 31.43 -7.48
CA ALA A 221 -1.03 30.33 -7.03
C ALA A 221 -1.85 29.23 -6.31
N SER A 222 -2.84 29.63 -5.51
CA SER A 222 -3.72 28.71 -4.79
C SER A 222 -4.77 28.06 -5.70
N ALA A 223 -5.19 28.76 -6.77
CA ALA A 223 -6.15 28.22 -7.74
C ALA A 223 -5.53 27.18 -8.70
N GLY A 224 -4.21 27.19 -8.86
CA GLY A 224 -3.50 26.22 -9.72
C GLY A 224 -3.82 26.32 -11.22
N VAL A 225 -4.48 27.41 -11.66
CA VAL A 225 -4.98 27.55 -13.04
C VAL A 225 -4.12 28.44 -13.93
N ASN A 226 -3.00 28.95 -13.40
CA ASN A 226 -2.10 29.84 -14.13
C ASN A 226 -0.74 29.17 -14.29
N ASP A 227 -0.36 28.83 -15.51
CA ASP A 227 0.91 28.23 -15.90
C ASP A 227 1.92 29.26 -16.47
N THR A 228 1.55 30.54 -16.55
CA THR A 228 2.37 31.62 -17.13
C THR A 228 3.12 32.46 -16.11
N ASP A 229 2.70 32.45 -14.84
CA ASP A 229 3.28 33.27 -13.78
C ASP A 229 4.15 32.44 -12.83
N PHE A 230 5.28 33.00 -12.39
CA PHE A 230 6.15 32.31 -11.42
C PHE A 230 5.59 32.38 -10.01
N ILE A 231 5.64 31.26 -9.31
CA ILE A 231 5.30 31.16 -7.89
C ILE A 231 6.55 31.41 -7.05
N THR A 232 6.52 32.42 -6.17
CA THR A 232 7.63 32.66 -5.23
C THR A 232 7.71 31.55 -4.18
N ALA A 233 8.90 31.34 -3.60
CA ALA A 233 9.10 30.37 -2.52
C ALA A 233 8.10 30.58 -1.36
N LEU A 234 7.78 31.83 -1.00
CA LEU A 234 6.79 32.12 0.03
C LEU A 234 5.38 31.70 -0.40
N LYS A 235 5.00 31.98 -1.65
CA LYS A 235 3.68 31.59 -2.17
C LYS A 235 3.57 30.09 -2.37
N LEU A 236 4.64 29.43 -2.83
CA LEU A 236 4.72 27.98 -2.86
C LEU A 236 4.63 27.38 -1.45
N TRP A 237 5.25 28.04 -0.46
CA TRP A 237 5.19 27.62 0.94
C TRP A 237 3.81 27.80 1.56
N THR A 238 3.06 28.82 1.16
CA THR A 238 1.69 29.11 1.65
C THR A 238 0.61 28.46 0.78
N THR A 239 0.97 27.93 -0.40
CA THR A 239 0.08 27.13 -1.24
C THR A 239 -0.05 25.72 -0.65
N PRO A 240 -1.21 25.08 -0.76
CA PRO A 240 -1.43 23.71 -0.22
C PRO A 240 -0.54 22.60 -0.79
N MET A 241 0.41 22.90 -1.66
CA MET A 241 1.39 21.95 -2.24
C MET A 241 2.45 21.45 -1.22
N ARG A 242 2.10 21.39 0.05
CA ARG A 242 2.97 20.77 1.06
C ARG A 242 2.89 19.25 0.93
N GLY A 243 4.05 18.61 0.85
CA GLY A 243 4.23 17.17 0.77
C GLY A 243 3.67 16.36 1.94
N GLY A 244 2.35 16.37 2.07
CA GLY A 244 1.53 15.53 2.91
C GLY A 244 0.24 15.28 2.17
N TRP A 245 -0.32 14.11 2.30
CA TRP A 245 -1.59 13.74 1.72
C TRP A 245 -2.66 14.77 2.13
N ARG A 246 -3.27 15.41 1.14
CA ARG A 246 -4.27 16.45 1.37
C ARG A 246 -5.64 15.86 1.67
N ASN A 247 -5.92 14.69 1.11
CA ASN A 247 -7.14 13.97 1.43
C ASN A 247 -7.17 13.63 2.93
N ILE A 248 -8.20 14.09 3.62
CA ILE A 248 -8.41 13.81 5.06
C ILE A 248 -8.84 12.37 5.27
N MET A 249 -9.56 11.80 4.31
CA MET A 249 -9.85 10.36 4.32
C MET A 249 -8.52 9.64 4.17
N GLY A 250 -7.86 9.46 5.32
CA GLY A 250 -6.45 9.06 5.42
C GLY A 250 -6.09 7.77 4.70
N ASP A 251 -7.07 6.90 4.47
CA ASP A 251 -6.92 5.58 3.88
C ASP A 251 -8.19 5.14 3.14
N ASN A 252 -8.00 4.49 2.02
CA ASN A 252 -9.04 3.91 1.15
C ASN A 252 -10.06 4.88 0.54
N GLY A 253 -9.69 6.14 0.34
CA GLY A 253 -10.54 7.08 -0.41
C GLY A 253 -10.77 6.65 -1.87
N GLY A 254 -9.80 5.97 -2.48
CA GLY A 254 -9.92 5.35 -3.81
C GLY A 254 -10.64 4.01 -3.84
N LEU A 255 -11.13 3.50 -2.71
CA LEU A 255 -11.90 2.24 -2.58
C LEU A 255 -11.20 1.02 -3.20
N GLU A 256 -9.87 0.99 -3.14
CA GLU A 256 -9.04 -0.07 -3.71
C GLU A 256 -8.71 -1.20 -2.70
N ILE A 257 -8.84 -0.93 -1.39
CA ILE A 257 -8.48 -1.87 -0.33
C ILE A 257 -9.71 -2.61 0.21
N TRP A 258 -9.67 -3.95 0.14
CA TRP A 258 -10.79 -4.83 0.46
C TRP A 258 -10.35 -6.05 1.29
N GLN A 259 -9.75 -5.84 2.46
CA GLN A 259 -9.20 -6.92 3.27
C GLN A 259 -10.26 -7.87 3.84
N ARG A 260 -11.50 -7.38 4.05
CA ARG A 260 -12.62 -8.18 4.59
C ARG A 260 -13.28 -9.08 3.55
N GLY A 261 -13.03 -8.85 2.26
CA GLY A 261 -13.58 -9.62 1.14
C GLY A 261 -12.53 -10.51 0.46
N ALA A 262 -12.97 -11.30 -0.51
CA ALA A 262 -12.08 -12.00 -1.44
C ALA A 262 -11.61 -11.01 -2.51
N GLY A 263 -10.30 -10.74 -2.58
CA GLY A 263 -9.74 -9.70 -3.43
C GLY A 263 -10.00 -9.90 -4.93
N GLY A 264 -10.04 -8.76 -5.65
CA GLY A 264 -10.28 -8.73 -7.10
C GLY A 264 -11.75 -8.82 -7.52
N SER A 265 -12.62 -9.34 -6.66
CA SER A 265 -14.07 -9.40 -6.83
C SER A 265 -14.74 -9.49 -5.47
N ALA A 266 -14.24 -8.70 -4.50
CA ALA A 266 -14.76 -8.72 -3.14
C ALA A 266 -16.26 -8.42 -3.15
N SER A 267 -17.02 -9.25 -2.44
CA SER A 267 -18.46 -9.10 -2.28
C SER A 267 -18.83 -9.42 -0.83
N ILE A 268 -19.37 -8.44 -0.14
CA ILE A 268 -19.70 -8.53 1.28
C ILE A 268 -21.20 -8.35 1.45
N ALA A 269 -21.85 -9.38 1.94
CA ALA A 269 -23.27 -9.34 2.25
C ALA A 269 -23.51 -8.58 3.55
N VAL A 270 -24.49 -7.70 3.55
CA VAL A 270 -24.97 -6.95 4.70
C VAL A 270 -26.41 -7.38 4.97
N ALA A 271 -26.65 -7.99 6.11
CA ALA A 271 -27.97 -8.45 6.48
C ALA A 271 -28.96 -7.28 6.64
N ALA A 272 -30.23 -7.53 6.36
CA ALA A 272 -31.30 -6.57 6.69
C ALA A 272 -31.29 -6.28 8.20
N GLY A 273 -31.57 -5.04 8.57
CA GLY A 273 -31.59 -4.62 9.97
C GLY A 273 -30.21 -4.36 10.59
N SER A 274 -29.15 -4.24 9.79
CA SER A 274 -27.80 -3.92 10.25
C SER A 274 -27.68 -2.41 10.57
N THR A 275 -28.44 -1.92 11.55
CA THR A 275 -28.61 -0.49 11.85
C THR A 275 -27.37 0.21 12.37
N THR A 276 -26.43 -0.53 12.97
CA THR A 276 -25.16 0.01 13.49
C THR A 276 -24.03 0.03 12.43
N GLY A 277 -24.32 -0.47 11.23
CA GLY A 277 -23.39 -0.53 10.10
C GLY A 277 -22.35 -1.64 10.19
N ILE A 278 -22.26 -2.43 9.12
CA ILE A 278 -21.27 -3.50 8.94
C ILE A 278 -20.18 -2.99 8.02
N TYR A 279 -18.92 -3.15 8.41
CA TYR A 279 -17.78 -2.82 7.55
C TYR A 279 -17.71 -3.70 6.31
N THR A 280 -17.41 -3.07 5.18
CA THR A 280 -17.37 -3.69 3.85
C THR A 280 -16.00 -3.49 3.19
N ALA A 281 -15.81 -2.55 2.26
CA ALA A 281 -14.47 -2.10 1.93
C ALA A 281 -13.78 -1.56 3.19
N ASP A 282 -12.45 -1.56 3.23
CA ASP A 282 -11.75 -1.03 4.40
C ASP A 282 -12.18 0.41 4.67
N ARG A 283 -12.45 0.72 5.94
CA ARG A 283 -12.99 1.99 6.43
C ARG A 283 -14.45 2.29 6.07
N VAL A 284 -15.03 1.62 5.09
CA VAL A 284 -16.41 1.87 4.66
C VAL A 284 -17.38 0.90 5.31
N TYR A 285 -18.50 1.39 5.80
CA TYR A 285 -19.57 0.55 6.33
C TYR A 285 -20.89 0.80 5.59
N LEU A 286 -21.82 -0.16 5.67
CA LEU A 286 -23.20 -0.02 5.22
C LEU A 286 -24.16 -0.31 6.38
N ALA A 287 -25.09 0.62 6.62
CA ALA A 287 -26.19 0.46 7.57
C ALA A 287 -27.52 0.32 6.81
N THR A 288 -28.30 -0.68 7.22
CA THR A 288 -29.55 -1.08 6.57
C THR A 288 -30.68 -1.21 7.60
N GLN A 289 -31.92 -1.05 7.14
CA GLN A 289 -33.09 -1.32 7.95
C GLN A 289 -33.72 -2.69 7.63
N ALA A 290 -34.86 -2.99 8.22
CA ALA A 290 -35.60 -4.23 7.95
C ALA A 290 -35.95 -4.37 6.46
N ASN A 291 -35.84 -5.58 5.94
CA ASN A 291 -36.10 -5.93 4.54
C ASN A 291 -35.24 -5.14 3.52
N GLN A 292 -34.00 -4.83 3.91
CA GLN A 292 -33.01 -4.13 3.08
C GLN A 292 -31.68 -4.88 3.05
N ALA A 293 -31.71 -6.22 2.99
CA ALA A 293 -30.47 -6.97 2.79
C ALA A 293 -29.76 -6.46 1.53
N SER A 294 -28.46 -6.25 1.64
CA SER A 294 -27.67 -5.57 0.63
C SER A 294 -26.34 -6.28 0.41
N THR A 295 -25.69 -5.94 -0.67
CA THR A 295 -24.35 -6.41 -1.00
C THR A 295 -23.48 -5.22 -1.37
N VAL A 296 -22.28 -5.14 -0.77
CA VAL A 296 -21.27 -4.19 -1.20
C VAL A 296 -20.17 -4.96 -1.90
N SER A 297 -19.87 -4.58 -3.14
CA SER A 297 -18.93 -5.32 -3.98
C SER A 297 -17.92 -4.41 -4.65
N GLN A 298 -16.71 -4.94 -4.82
CA GLN A 298 -15.66 -4.31 -5.60
C GLN A 298 -15.99 -4.45 -7.09
N GLN A 299 -15.94 -3.35 -7.81
CA GLN A 299 -16.17 -3.28 -9.25
C GLN A 299 -14.99 -2.56 -9.92
N ALA A 300 -14.91 -2.60 -11.25
CA ALA A 300 -13.94 -1.80 -12.00
C ALA A 300 -14.15 -0.30 -11.72
N GLY A 301 -13.05 0.44 -11.65
CA GLY A 301 -13.08 1.88 -11.38
C GLY A 301 -13.96 2.67 -12.34
N LEU A 302 -14.49 3.79 -11.88
CA LEU A 302 -15.39 4.64 -12.67
C LEU A 302 -14.67 5.52 -13.69
N ASN A 303 -13.34 5.63 -13.57
CA ASN A 303 -12.50 6.37 -14.52
C ASN A 303 -11.24 5.58 -14.88
N SER A 304 -10.50 6.02 -15.89
CA SER A 304 -9.31 5.33 -16.42
C SER A 304 -8.13 5.26 -15.43
N ASN A 305 -8.13 6.08 -14.39
CA ASN A 305 -7.06 6.14 -13.39
C ASN A 305 -7.41 5.33 -12.13
N SER A 306 -8.65 4.86 -12.00
CA SER A 306 -9.11 4.08 -10.86
C SER A 306 -9.00 2.58 -11.12
N GLY A 307 -8.42 1.85 -10.15
CA GLY A 307 -8.33 0.39 -10.19
C GLY A 307 -9.65 -0.30 -9.82
N SER A 308 -10.41 0.29 -8.91
CA SER A 308 -11.71 -0.26 -8.47
C SER A 308 -12.59 0.80 -7.80
N CYS A 309 -13.89 0.53 -7.80
CA CYS A 309 -14.89 1.31 -7.09
C CYS A 309 -15.73 0.40 -6.18
N ALA A 310 -16.52 1.00 -5.28
CA ALA A 310 -17.49 0.26 -4.48
C ALA A 310 -18.90 0.38 -5.07
N ARG A 311 -19.53 -0.76 -5.34
CA ARG A 311 -20.96 -0.85 -5.64
C ARG A 311 -21.72 -1.17 -4.37
N VAL A 312 -22.66 -0.33 -4.01
CA VAL A 312 -23.59 -0.52 -2.89
C VAL A 312 -24.94 -0.88 -3.47
N GLN A 313 -25.36 -2.13 -3.31
CA GLN A 313 -26.55 -2.69 -3.95
C GLN A 313 -27.55 -3.19 -2.91
N ARG A 314 -28.80 -2.75 -3.00
CA ARG A 314 -29.93 -3.39 -2.34
C ARG A 314 -30.27 -4.67 -3.11
N ASN A 315 -30.27 -5.81 -2.45
CA ASN A 315 -30.46 -7.10 -3.12
C ASN A 315 -31.86 -7.18 -3.76
N ALA A 316 -31.94 -7.81 -4.92
CA ALA A 316 -33.21 -7.95 -5.64
C ALA A 316 -34.30 -8.57 -4.76
N GLY A 317 -35.51 -8.07 -4.87
CA GLY A 317 -36.66 -8.53 -4.10
C GLY A 317 -36.80 -7.93 -2.70
N GLN A 318 -35.84 -7.13 -2.22
CA GLN A 318 -35.98 -6.44 -0.93
C GLN A 318 -37.06 -5.37 -1.01
N THR A 319 -37.91 -5.29 0.01
CA THR A 319 -39.10 -4.42 0.03
C THR A 319 -39.00 -3.25 1.01
N GLY A 320 -37.96 -3.21 1.83
CA GLY A 320 -37.75 -2.11 2.79
C GLY A 320 -37.48 -0.79 2.10
N VAL A 321 -38.18 0.26 2.53
CA VAL A 321 -38.12 1.63 1.97
C VAL A 321 -37.57 2.64 3.01
N GLY A 322 -36.99 2.16 4.07
CA GLY A 322 -36.32 3.01 5.06
C GLY A 322 -35.02 3.61 4.53
N VAL A 323 -34.54 4.66 5.18
CA VAL A 323 -33.25 5.28 4.83
C VAL A 323 -32.10 4.30 4.98
N MET A 324 -31.20 4.28 4.02
CA MET A 324 -29.95 3.51 4.01
C MET A 324 -28.75 4.47 4.02
N VAL A 325 -27.66 4.02 4.63
CA VAL A 325 -26.46 4.86 4.82
C VAL A 325 -25.21 4.02 4.55
N ALA A 326 -24.43 4.44 3.57
CA ALA A 326 -23.02 4.01 3.47
C ALA A 326 -22.14 5.12 4.03
N GLY A 327 -21.21 4.80 4.91
CA GLY A 327 -20.43 5.80 5.63
C GLY A 327 -18.95 5.50 5.73
N TYR A 328 -18.18 6.57 5.88
CA TYR A 328 -16.74 6.55 6.15
C TYR A 328 -16.49 7.35 7.43
N PRO A 329 -16.41 6.68 8.59
CA PRO A 329 -16.19 7.37 9.86
C PRO A 329 -14.74 7.83 9.96
N LEU A 330 -14.54 9.07 10.38
CA LEU A 330 -13.23 9.67 10.55
C LEU A 330 -12.66 9.36 11.94
N ASP A 331 -11.36 9.13 12.01
CA ASP A 331 -10.67 8.95 13.29
C ASP A 331 -10.28 10.28 13.96
N ALA A 332 -9.65 10.20 15.13
CA ALA A 332 -9.32 11.38 15.94
C ALA A 332 -8.34 12.35 15.24
N ASP A 333 -7.40 11.84 14.43
CA ASP A 333 -6.43 12.65 13.72
C ASP A 333 -7.06 13.34 12.51
N GLU A 334 -7.90 12.62 11.77
CA GLU A 334 -8.68 13.12 10.65
C GLU A 334 -9.65 14.23 11.12
N ILE A 335 -10.37 13.98 12.23
CA ILE A 335 -11.27 14.95 12.87
C ILE A 335 -10.51 16.22 13.29
N ARG A 336 -9.30 16.06 13.87
CA ARG A 336 -8.48 17.20 14.29
C ARG A 336 -8.11 18.11 13.13
N ARG A 337 -7.90 17.55 11.95
CA ARG A 337 -7.59 18.32 10.73
C ARG A 337 -8.78 19.14 10.23
N LEU A 338 -10.02 18.72 10.52
CA LEU A 338 -11.26 19.41 10.13
C LEU A 338 -11.60 20.61 11.02
N ARG A 339 -11.23 20.59 12.30
CA ARG A 339 -11.67 21.55 13.31
C ARG A 339 -11.35 22.99 12.92
N GLY A 340 -12.38 23.85 12.90
CA GLY A 340 -12.23 25.27 12.61
C GLY A 340 -11.88 25.59 11.15
N ARG A 341 -12.03 24.63 10.23
CA ARG A 341 -11.66 24.77 8.80
C ARG A 341 -12.85 24.51 7.90
N LYS A 342 -12.80 24.96 6.67
CA LYS A 342 -13.80 24.60 5.65
C LYS A 342 -13.45 23.23 5.08
N ALA A 343 -14.46 22.39 4.91
CA ALA A 343 -14.33 21.10 4.25
C ALA A 343 -14.71 21.21 2.77
N SER A 344 -13.97 20.54 1.91
CA SER A 344 -14.24 20.39 0.48
C SER A 344 -14.26 18.91 0.14
N LEU A 345 -15.21 18.52 -0.68
CA LEU A 345 -15.45 17.13 -1.10
C LEU A 345 -15.38 17.01 -2.61
N ARG A 346 -14.79 15.91 -3.08
CA ARG A 346 -14.93 15.39 -4.42
C ARG A 346 -15.19 13.89 -4.34
N CYS A 347 -16.10 13.38 -5.15
CA CYS A 347 -16.23 11.94 -5.41
C CYS A 347 -16.84 11.71 -6.79
N GLU A 348 -16.75 10.48 -7.28
CA GLU A 348 -17.42 10.05 -8.49
C GLU A 348 -18.48 9.03 -8.15
N VAL A 349 -19.67 9.17 -8.76
CA VAL A 349 -20.81 8.29 -8.50
C VAL A 349 -21.55 7.94 -9.79
N ARG A 350 -22.15 6.76 -9.81
CA ARG A 350 -23.01 6.30 -10.90
C ARG A 350 -24.13 5.43 -10.35
N ALA A 351 -25.32 5.51 -10.93
CA ALA A 351 -26.47 4.68 -10.55
C ALA A 351 -26.65 3.48 -11.47
N GLY A 352 -27.13 2.37 -10.92
CA GLY A 352 -27.60 1.21 -11.67
C GLY A 352 -28.95 1.44 -12.35
N ALA A 353 -29.30 0.58 -13.30
CA ALA A 353 -30.51 0.73 -14.11
C ALA A 353 -31.85 0.66 -13.33
N ASN A 354 -31.83 0.07 -12.14
CA ASN A 354 -32.99 -0.01 -11.25
C ASN A 354 -32.86 0.90 -10.02
N TRP A 355 -32.00 1.94 -10.07
CA TRP A 355 -31.82 2.88 -8.97
C TRP A 355 -33.17 3.48 -8.55
N SER A 356 -33.57 3.22 -7.31
CA SER A 356 -34.99 3.34 -6.90
C SER A 356 -35.37 4.60 -6.14
N PRO A 357 -34.46 5.41 -5.55
CA PRO A 357 -34.86 6.63 -4.83
C PRO A 357 -35.67 7.59 -5.71
N THR A 358 -36.66 8.27 -5.10
CA THR A 358 -37.45 9.29 -5.78
C THR A 358 -36.54 10.33 -6.43
N ASN A 359 -36.75 10.63 -7.69
CA ASN A 359 -35.91 11.53 -8.51
C ASN A 359 -34.44 11.10 -8.60
N GLY A 360 -34.12 9.84 -8.31
CA GLY A 360 -32.74 9.36 -8.30
C GLY A 360 -31.84 9.92 -7.19
N THR A 361 -32.44 10.43 -6.12
CA THR A 361 -31.76 11.22 -5.09
C THR A 361 -30.72 10.40 -4.32
N LEU A 362 -29.48 10.90 -4.29
CA LEU A 362 -28.40 10.51 -3.39
C LEU A 362 -27.88 11.76 -2.68
N GLN A 363 -27.82 11.74 -1.36
CA GLN A 363 -27.20 12.80 -0.56
C GLN A 363 -25.79 12.37 -0.15
N VAL A 364 -24.80 13.24 -0.32
CA VAL A 364 -23.45 13.08 0.22
C VAL A 364 -23.24 14.18 1.23
N ALA A 365 -22.95 13.82 2.50
CA ALA A 365 -22.85 14.80 3.57
C ALA A 365 -21.81 14.41 4.62
N LEU A 366 -21.09 15.41 5.11
CA LEU A 366 -20.21 15.30 6.26
C LEU A 366 -21.01 15.65 7.52
N PHE A 367 -21.29 14.65 8.34
CA PHE A 367 -21.89 14.85 9.67
C PHE A 367 -20.82 14.92 10.73
N VAL A 368 -20.96 15.85 11.65
CA VAL A 368 -20.05 16.04 12.77
C VAL A 368 -20.81 16.16 14.08
N GLY A 369 -20.20 15.74 15.17
CA GLY A 369 -20.80 15.75 16.50
C GLY A 369 -19.81 15.98 17.64
N THR A 370 -20.32 16.11 18.86
CA THR A 370 -19.57 16.43 20.09
C THR A 370 -19.66 15.32 21.15
N GLY A 371 -19.95 14.07 20.74
CA GLY A 371 -20.04 12.91 21.63
C GLY A 371 -18.71 12.44 22.19
N GLY A 372 -18.68 11.23 22.74
CA GLY A 372 -17.55 10.69 23.52
C GLY A 372 -16.28 10.33 22.72
N GLY A 373 -16.22 10.54 21.42
CA GLY A 373 -15.07 10.23 20.57
C GLY A 373 -15.48 9.69 19.19
N PRO A 374 -14.50 9.38 18.32
CA PRO A 374 -14.78 8.85 16.98
C PRO A 374 -15.70 7.63 17.00
N ALA A 375 -16.73 7.66 16.18
CA ALA A 375 -17.74 6.60 16.09
C ALA A 375 -18.43 6.63 14.74
N LYS A 376 -18.96 5.49 14.29
CA LYS A 376 -19.88 5.43 13.16
C LYS A 376 -21.19 6.15 13.51
N ARG A 377 -21.66 7.04 12.63
CA ARG A 377 -22.99 7.63 12.77
C ARG A 377 -24.09 6.62 12.43
N ALA A 378 -23.86 5.85 11.38
CA ALA A 378 -24.84 4.90 10.84
C ALA A 378 -26.25 5.53 10.72
N LEU A 379 -27.25 4.92 11.35
CA LEU A 379 -28.64 5.45 11.34
C LEU A 379 -28.97 6.28 12.59
N ALA A 380 -28.04 6.43 13.53
CA ALA A 380 -28.24 7.17 14.78
C ALA A 380 -27.50 8.53 14.73
N ALA A 381 -28.19 9.62 15.02
CA ALA A 381 -27.57 10.94 15.05
C ALA A 381 -26.52 11.07 16.15
N TYR A 382 -25.50 11.89 15.92
CA TYR A 382 -24.53 12.25 16.93
C TYR A 382 -25.09 13.21 17.98
N THR A 383 -24.52 13.22 19.16
CA THR A 383 -24.78 14.30 20.14
C THR A 383 -24.29 15.62 19.55
N GLY A 384 -25.15 16.65 19.57
CA GLY A 384 -24.80 17.97 19.03
C GLY A 384 -24.50 17.95 17.52
N GLU A 385 -25.19 17.09 16.79
CA GLU A 385 -24.96 16.88 15.36
C GLU A 385 -25.18 18.13 14.52
N THR A 386 -24.28 18.34 13.58
CA THR A 386 -24.44 19.29 12.47
C THR A 386 -23.90 18.67 11.17
N ALA A 387 -24.35 19.20 10.02
CA ALA A 387 -23.85 18.78 8.70
C ALA A 387 -23.26 20.01 7.98
N PRO A 388 -21.99 20.37 8.25
CA PRO A 388 -21.35 21.56 7.68
C PRO A 388 -21.19 21.47 6.16
N LEU A 389 -21.14 20.25 5.59
CA LEU A 389 -21.13 20.00 4.16
C LEU A 389 -22.22 18.99 3.83
N ALA A 390 -23.11 19.35 2.90
CA ALA A 390 -24.11 18.44 2.37
C ALA A 390 -24.43 18.83 0.93
N VAL A 391 -24.48 17.84 0.05
CA VAL A 391 -24.90 17.99 -1.35
C VAL A 391 -25.88 16.88 -1.70
N THR A 392 -26.95 17.26 -2.38
CA THR A 392 -27.95 16.32 -2.92
C THR A 392 -27.83 16.30 -4.43
N ILE A 393 -27.73 15.12 -4.99
CA ILE A 393 -27.60 14.87 -6.42
C ILE A 393 -28.74 13.96 -6.89
N ASN A 394 -29.18 14.15 -8.12
CA ASN A 394 -30.17 13.30 -8.77
C ASN A 394 -29.47 12.45 -9.83
N LEU A 395 -29.28 11.18 -9.53
CA LEU A 395 -28.64 10.23 -10.43
C LEU A 395 -29.67 9.68 -11.42
N THR A 396 -29.33 9.69 -12.69
CA THR A 396 -30.14 9.03 -13.72
C THR A 396 -29.92 7.50 -13.63
N PRO A 397 -30.98 6.69 -13.49
CA PRO A 397 -30.84 5.23 -13.50
C PRO A 397 -30.13 4.74 -14.77
N GLY A 398 -29.03 3.99 -14.60
CA GLY A 398 -28.19 3.52 -15.70
C GLY A 398 -27.42 4.62 -16.45
N GLY A 399 -27.33 5.83 -15.89
CA GLY A 399 -26.69 6.99 -16.50
C GLY A 399 -25.15 6.96 -16.43
N ALA A 400 -24.55 8.02 -16.94
CA ALA A 400 -23.11 8.23 -16.92
C ALA A 400 -22.60 8.50 -15.49
N VAL A 401 -21.28 8.43 -15.31
CA VAL A 401 -20.59 8.83 -14.08
C VAL A 401 -20.78 10.34 -13.86
N VAL A 402 -21.09 10.71 -12.64
CA VAL A 402 -21.24 12.08 -12.17
C VAL A 402 -20.11 12.40 -11.20
N THR A 403 -19.32 13.43 -11.48
CA THR A 403 -18.37 14.00 -10.53
C THR A 403 -19.13 14.95 -9.60
N VAL A 404 -19.09 14.65 -8.31
CA VAL A 404 -19.71 15.45 -7.25
C VAL A 404 -18.64 16.29 -6.60
N THR A 405 -18.85 17.61 -6.54
CA THR A 405 -17.99 18.53 -5.81
C THR A 405 -18.83 19.39 -4.86
N ALA A 406 -18.34 19.60 -3.66
CA ALA A 406 -19.01 20.45 -2.68
C ALA A 406 -17.99 21.11 -1.74
N VAL A 407 -18.32 22.30 -1.27
CA VAL A 407 -17.55 23.03 -0.26
C VAL A 407 -18.48 23.44 0.87
N SER A 408 -18.05 23.29 2.11
CA SER A 408 -18.84 23.67 3.27
C SER A 408 -19.11 25.20 3.26
N ALA A 409 -20.35 25.59 3.48
CA ALA A 409 -20.73 27.00 3.54
C ALA A 409 -20.04 27.72 4.72
N ALA A 410 -19.99 27.05 5.87
CA ALA A 410 -19.32 27.52 7.09
C ALA A 410 -18.12 26.64 7.45
N VAL A 411 -17.29 27.11 8.37
CA VAL A 411 -16.23 26.30 8.95
C VAL A 411 -16.82 25.16 9.80
N VAL A 412 -16.15 24.03 9.82
CA VAL A 412 -16.50 22.92 10.70
C VAL A 412 -16.28 23.37 12.17
N PRO A 413 -17.20 23.13 13.11
CA PRO A 413 -17.02 23.55 14.50
C PRO A 413 -15.71 23.02 15.11
N ALA A 414 -15.05 23.85 15.90
CA ALA A 414 -13.73 23.51 16.48
C ALA A 414 -13.79 22.47 17.59
N ASN A 415 -14.95 22.25 18.21
CA ASN A 415 -15.16 21.35 19.34
C ASN A 415 -15.66 19.95 18.96
N ILE A 416 -15.67 19.59 17.66
CA ILE A 416 -16.12 18.28 17.23
C ILE A 416 -15.19 17.17 17.72
N THR A 417 -15.79 16.04 18.04
CA THR A 417 -15.13 14.80 18.48
C THR A 417 -15.52 13.61 17.61
N GLN A 418 -16.55 13.78 16.76
CA GLN A 418 -17.08 12.78 15.88
C GLN A 418 -17.26 13.38 14.49
N ALA A 419 -16.97 12.59 13.45
CA ALA A 419 -17.24 12.96 12.07
C ALA A 419 -17.41 11.70 11.21
N ASP A 420 -18.33 11.76 10.24
CA ASP A 420 -18.60 10.68 9.30
C ASP A 420 -19.02 11.26 7.94
N LEU A 421 -18.40 10.81 6.88
CA LEU A 421 -18.82 11.16 5.52
C LEU A 421 -19.81 10.12 5.04
N LEU A 422 -21.04 10.54 4.76
CA LEU A 422 -22.15 9.66 4.49
C LEU A 422 -22.68 9.80 3.07
N PHE A 423 -23.01 8.67 2.47
CA PHE A 423 -23.85 8.52 1.29
C PHE A 423 -25.23 8.03 1.77
N ILE A 424 -26.25 8.85 1.60
CA ILE A 424 -27.58 8.63 2.18
C ILE A 424 -28.61 8.58 1.07
N TRP A 425 -29.45 7.55 1.10
CA TRP A 425 -30.56 7.42 0.17
C TRP A 425 -31.76 6.72 0.81
N THR A 426 -32.91 6.99 0.24
CA THR A 426 -34.16 6.33 0.66
C THR A 426 -34.72 5.59 -0.55
N PRO A 427 -34.59 4.28 -0.62
CA PRO A 427 -35.11 3.51 -1.74
C PRO A 427 -36.63 3.51 -1.76
N THR A 428 -37.21 3.30 -2.93
CA THR A 428 -38.66 3.15 -3.10
C THR A 428 -38.99 1.79 -3.72
N GLY A 429 -40.14 1.24 -3.38
CA GLY A 429 -40.64 0.00 -3.96
C GLY A 429 -39.75 -1.22 -3.70
N THR A 430 -39.97 -2.28 -4.45
CA THR A 430 -39.20 -3.49 -4.42
C THR A 430 -37.91 -3.34 -5.23
N ALA A 431 -36.78 -3.78 -4.65
CA ALA A 431 -35.47 -3.71 -5.29
C ALA A 431 -35.42 -4.53 -6.58
N GLY A 432 -35.02 -3.90 -7.67
CA GLY A 432 -34.63 -4.60 -8.89
C GLY A 432 -33.21 -5.18 -8.83
N ALA A 433 -32.83 -5.94 -9.85
CA ALA A 433 -31.51 -6.57 -9.91
C ALA A 433 -30.34 -5.57 -10.02
N ALA A 434 -30.59 -4.35 -10.46
CA ALA A 434 -29.59 -3.28 -10.59
C ALA A 434 -29.98 -2.05 -9.74
N ASP A 435 -30.53 -2.25 -8.55
CA ASP A 435 -30.83 -1.20 -7.57
C ASP A 435 -29.57 -0.91 -6.73
N TYR A 436 -28.65 -0.15 -7.31
CA TYR A 436 -27.36 0.19 -6.70
C TYR A 436 -26.89 1.59 -7.11
N PHE A 437 -25.97 2.11 -6.35
CA PHE A 437 -25.03 3.12 -6.83
C PHE A 437 -23.58 2.61 -6.69
N GLU A 438 -22.70 3.19 -7.49
CA GLU A 438 -21.26 3.01 -7.40
C GLU A 438 -20.64 4.31 -6.96
N VAL A 439 -19.58 4.21 -6.17
CA VAL A 439 -18.80 5.36 -5.68
C VAL A 439 -17.32 5.10 -5.86
N ASP A 440 -16.57 6.14 -6.22
CA ASP A 440 -15.15 6.11 -6.48
C ASP A 440 -14.49 7.44 -6.12
N ASP A 441 -13.18 7.43 -5.93
CA ASP A 441 -12.31 8.61 -5.80
C ASP A 441 -12.85 9.63 -4.79
N VAL A 442 -13.15 9.16 -3.58
CA VAL A 442 -13.68 10.00 -2.50
C VAL A 442 -12.53 10.79 -1.87
N ASP A 443 -12.58 12.11 -2.01
CA ASP A 443 -11.56 13.03 -1.55
C ASP A 443 -12.20 14.12 -0.68
N LEU A 444 -11.77 14.20 0.56
CA LEU A 444 -12.18 15.19 1.54
C LEU A 444 -10.96 16.03 1.94
N ARG A 445 -10.98 17.32 1.68
CA ARG A 445 -9.88 18.23 1.99
C ARG A 445 -10.34 19.40 2.85
N VAL A 446 -9.39 20.17 3.34
CA VAL A 446 -9.66 21.40 4.11
C VAL A 446 -9.11 22.61 3.39
N ASP A 447 -9.90 23.70 3.41
CA ASP A 447 -9.56 25.02 2.87
C ASP A 447 -9.16 25.01 1.39
N GLU A 448 -9.57 24.01 0.64
CA GLU A 448 -9.44 23.96 -0.82
C GLU A 448 -10.78 24.31 -1.47
N PRO A 449 -10.85 25.35 -2.31
CA PRO A 449 -12.11 25.76 -2.92
C PRO A 449 -12.61 24.79 -4.01
N VAL A 450 -11.70 24.06 -4.66
CA VAL A 450 -12.00 23.08 -5.71
C VAL A 450 -11.01 21.94 -5.61
N ILE A 451 -11.50 20.71 -5.75
CA ILE A 451 -10.67 19.49 -5.86
C ILE A 451 -10.80 19.00 -7.29
N ASP A 452 -9.80 19.28 -8.12
CA ASP A 452 -9.83 18.92 -9.54
C ASP A 452 -9.56 17.44 -9.79
N GLN A 453 -8.63 16.86 -9.03
CA GLN A 453 -8.20 15.48 -9.20
C GLN A 453 -8.07 14.77 -7.86
N PHE A 454 -8.42 13.49 -7.86
CA PHE A 454 -8.20 12.60 -6.73
C PHE A 454 -6.69 12.33 -6.55
N GLU A 455 -6.21 12.40 -5.32
CA GLU A 455 -4.80 12.14 -4.98
C GLU A 455 -4.63 10.67 -4.59
N ARG A 456 -4.05 9.85 -5.51
CA ARG A 456 -3.82 8.43 -5.27
C ARG A 456 -2.54 8.16 -4.51
N ARG A 457 -2.61 7.23 -3.58
CA ARG A 457 -1.43 6.65 -2.93
C ARG A 457 -1.01 5.37 -3.64
N PRO A 458 0.28 4.99 -3.58
CA PRO A 458 0.69 3.65 -3.93
C PRO A 458 -0.09 2.60 -3.13
N PHE A 459 -0.49 1.50 -3.77
CA PHE A 459 -1.33 0.46 -3.17
C PHE A 459 -0.82 -0.03 -1.80
N PHE A 460 0.49 -0.27 -1.67
CA PHE A 460 1.04 -0.78 -0.41
C PHE A 460 1.04 0.25 0.73
N ASP A 461 1.15 1.54 0.41
CA ASP A 461 1.04 2.61 1.41
C ASP A 461 -0.41 2.74 1.88
N GLU A 462 -1.37 2.62 0.97
CA GLU A 462 -2.79 2.61 1.27
C GLU A 462 -3.19 1.39 2.10
N LEU A 463 -2.73 0.21 1.70
CA LEU A 463 -2.95 -1.03 2.47
C LEU A 463 -2.37 -0.94 3.88
N ARG A 464 -1.18 -0.37 4.02
CA ARG A 464 -0.54 -0.17 5.34
C ARG A 464 -1.34 0.79 6.21
N ALA A 465 -1.89 1.86 5.65
CA ALA A 465 -2.77 2.77 6.36
C ALA A 465 -4.05 2.05 6.83
N CYS A 466 -4.69 1.26 5.96
CA CYS A 466 -5.87 0.47 6.31
C CYS A 466 -5.58 -0.59 7.41
N LYS A 467 -4.36 -1.13 7.47
CA LYS A 467 -3.96 -2.08 8.52
C LYS A 467 -3.95 -1.51 9.94
N VAL A 468 -3.97 -0.21 10.10
CA VAL A 468 -4.18 0.44 11.40
C VAL A 468 -5.57 0.14 11.97
N HIS A 469 -6.54 -0.16 11.11
CA HIS A 469 -7.94 -0.43 11.45
C HIS A 469 -8.29 -1.92 11.39
N PHE A 470 -7.77 -2.64 10.40
CA PHE A 470 -8.07 -4.06 10.22
C PHE A 470 -6.84 -4.82 9.71
N GLN A 471 -6.51 -5.92 10.35
CA GLN A 471 -5.46 -6.85 9.91
C GLN A 471 -5.96 -8.28 9.95
N LYS A 472 -5.34 -9.13 9.15
CA LYS A 472 -5.63 -10.56 9.10
C LYS A 472 -4.38 -11.36 8.74
N SER A 473 -4.33 -12.62 9.16
CA SER A 473 -3.27 -13.55 8.77
C SER A 473 -3.45 -14.09 7.35
N PHE A 474 -4.67 -14.09 6.84
CA PHE A 474 -5.00 -14.55 5.48
C PHE A 474 -4.28 -13.74 4.41
N ALA A 475 -4.01 -14.35 3.26
CA ALA A 475 -3.57 -13.61 2.08
C ALA A 475 -4.55 -12.45 1.77
N TYR A 476 -4.05 -11.37 1.20
CA TYR A 476 -4.86 -10.17 0.93
C TYR A 476 -6.18 -10.51 0.21
N GLY A 477 -6.10 -11.31 -0.84
CA GLY A 477 -7.26 -11.70 -1.67
C GLY A 477 -8.17 -12.78 -1.07
N THR A 478 -7.98 -13.19 0.18
CA THR A 478 -8.78 -14.25 0.82
C THR A 478 -9.62 -13.65 1.94
N ALA A 479 -10.95 -13.78 1.86
CA ALA A 479 -11.83 -13.37 2.96
C ALA A 479 -11.56 -14.20 4.22
N PRO A 480 -11.52 -13.60 5.41
CA PRO A 480 -11.43 -14.36 6.65
C PRO A 480 -12.64 -15.30 6.81
N ALA A 481 -12.37 -16.59 6.90
CA ALA A 481 -13.42 -17.62 7.05
C ALA A 481 -12.88 -18.82 7.80
N GLN A 482 -13.79 -19.55 8.45
CA GLN A 482 -13.50 -20.87 8.98
C GLN A 482 -13.30 -21.86 7.83
N ASN A 483 -12.45 -22.87 8.03
CA ASN A 483 -12.20 -23.94 7.05
C ASN A 483 -11.72 -23.40 5.69
N ALA A 484 -10.89 -22.36 5.69
CA ALA A 484 -10.37 -21.72 4.47
C ALA A 484 -9.03 -22.31 3.99
N GLY A 485 -8.58 -23.42 4.56
CA GLY A 485 -7.26 -24.00 4.31
C GLY A 485 -6.16 -23.30 5.13
N PHE A 486 -4.94 -23.76 5.00
CA PHE A 486 -3.82 -23.41 5.88
C PHE A 486 -3.02 -22.16 5.42
N VAL A 487 -3.32 -21.59 4.27
CA VAL A 487 -2.60 -20.43 3.76
C VAL A 487 -2.80 -19.23 4.67
N GLY A 488 -1.67 -18.69 5.19
CA GLY A 488 -1.68 -17.57 6.13
C GLY A 488 -1.91 -18.00 7.59
N SER A 489 -1.91 -19.29 7.90
CA SER A 489 -1.93 -19.75 9.29
C SER A 489 -0.68 -19.32 10.03
N VAL A 490 -0.83 -18.89 11.27
CA VAL A 490 0.27 -18.82 12.22
C VAL A 490 0.48 -20.21 12.80
N SER A 491 1.73 -20.64 12.88
CA SER A 491 2.08 -21.98 13.36
C SER A 491 3.13 -21.93 14.47
N TRP A 492 3.01 -22.85 15.42
CA TRP A 492 3.97 -23.03 16.51
C TRP A 492 4.02 -24.49 16.96
N LYS A 493 4.96 -24.80 17.81
CA LYS A 493 5.13 -26.14 18.39
C LYS A 493 4.61 -26.20 19.82
N THR A 494 3.99 -27.31 20.19
CA THR A 494 3.65 -27.59 21.58
C THR A 494 4.92 -27.81 22.41
N THR A 495 4.90 -27.28 23.63
CA THR A 495 6.03 -27.37 24.57
C THR A 495 5.82 -28.39 25.70
N ALA A 496 4.60 -28.90 25.85
CA ALA A 496 4.22 -29.85 26.86
C ALA A 496 3.27 -30.92 26.29
N THR A 497 3.11 -32.03 26.99
CA THR A 497 2.20 -33.13 26.64
C THR A 497 0.85 -32.98 27.30
N GLY A 498 -0.21 -33.48 26.65
CA GLY A 498 -1.57 -33.56 27.21
C GLY A 498 -2.36 -32.25 27.03
N ALA A 499 -3.48 -32.16 27.73
CA ALA A 499 -4.41 -31.01 27.67
C ALA A 499 -3.84 -29.82 28.45
N VAL A 500 -2.90 -29.09 27.88
CA VAL A 500 -2.23 -27.94 28.48
C VAL A 500 -2.60 -26.66 27.74
N GLY A 501 -2.81 -25.56 28.47
CA GLY A 501 -2.96 -24.24 27.87
C GLY A 501 -1.69 -23.88 27.08
N THR A 502 -1.85 -23.60 25.81
CA THR A 502 -0.76 -23.19 24.93
C THR A 502 -0.88 -21.71 24.64
N LEU A 503 0.18 -20.98 24.89
CA LEU A 503 0.23 -19.52 24.68
C LEU A 503 1.20 -19.21 23.55
N TRP A 504 0.71 -18.52 22.54
CA TRP A 504 1.50 -18.04 21.40
C TRP A 504 1.31 -16.54 21.23
N ARG A 505 2.42 -15.81 21.03
CA ARG A 505 2.36 -14.36 20.79
C ARG A 505 2.35 -14.06 19.30
N VAL A 506 1.32 -13.36 18.86
CA VAL A 506 1.16 -12.90 17.48
C VAL A 506 1.35 -11.37 17.44
N PRO A 507 2.43 -10.87 16.85
CA PRO A 507 2.60 -9.44 16.63
C PRO A 507 1.73 -8.99 15.44
N PHE A 508 1.23 -7.76 15.51
CA PHE A 508 0.63 -7.12 14.35
C PHE A 508 1.72 -6.54 13.43
N GLU A 509 1.47 -6.56 12.13
CA GLU A 509 2.37 -5.99 11.12
C GLU A 509 2.49 -4.46 11.27
N THR A 510 1.38 -3.82 11.59
CA THR A 510 1.29 -2.39 11.88
C THR A 510 0.59 -2.20 13.22
N GLN A 511 1.05 -1.24 14.03
CA GLN A 511 0.36 -0.92 15.27
C GLN A 511 -1.06 -0.48 14.97
N MET A 512 -2.04 -1.11 15.60
CA MET A 512 -3.46 -0.76 15.43
C MET A 512 -3.83 0.50 16.22
N ARG A 513 -4.87 1.20 15.79
CA ARG A 513 -5.33 2.46 16.40
C ARG A 513 -5.87 2.30 17.82
N ALA A 514 -6.44 1.16 18.13
CA ALA A 514 -6.99 0.79 19.43
C ALA A 514 -6.78 -0.71 19.65
N ASP A 515 -7.03 -1.20 20.85
CA ASP A 515 -7.04 -2.63 21.13
C ASP A 515 -8.16 -3.28 20.29
N PRO A 516 -7.85 -4.18 19.35
CA PRO A 516 -8.83 -4.70 18.41
C PRO A 516 -9.67 -5.84 19.00
N THR A 517 -10.81 -6.11 18.37
CA THR A 517 -11.47 -7.41 18.50
C THR A 517 -10.75 -8.42 17.62
N VAL A 518 -10.23 -9.49 18.23
CA VAL A 518 -9.55 -10.56 17.51
C VAL A 518 -10.49 -11.77 17.35
N THR A 519 -10.62 -12.25 16.12
CA THR A 519 -11.34 -13.47 15.79
C THR A 519 -10.35 -14.54 15.34
N LEU A 520 -10.44 -15.73 15.90
CA LEU A 520 -9.67 -16.90 15.49
C LEU A 520 -10.46 -17.73 14.47
N TYR A 521 -9.71 -18.34 13.56
CA TYR A 521 -10.27 -19.20 12.52
C TYR A 521 -9.52 -20.52 12.48
N ASN A 522 -10.28 -21.63 12.45
CA ASN A 522 -9.73 -22.96 12.23
C ASN A 522 -9.51 -23.16 10.72
N PRO A 523 -8.29 -23.48 10.28
CA PRO A 523 -8.02 -23.68 8.85
C PRO A 523 -8.69 -24.92 8.24
N ALA A 524 -9.13 -25.89 9.07
CA ALA A 524 -9.65 -27.18 8.63
C ALA A 524 -11.09 -27.49 9.09
N ALA A 525 -11.68 -26.65 9.94
CA ALA A 525 -13.02 -26.86 10.47
C ALA A 525 -13.76 -25.55 10.77
N ALA A 526 -15.10 -25.60 10.88
CA ALA A 526 -15.91 -24.40 11.12
C ALA A 526 -16.21 -24.21 12.64
N ASN A 527 -15.18 -24.19 13.49
CA ASN A 527 -15.35 -24.17 14.95
C ASN A 527 -14.49 -23.13 15.71
N ALA A 528 -13.75 -22.28 15.01
CA ALA A 528 -12.87 -21.25 15.59
C ALA A 528 -11.80 -21.76 16.57
N GLN A 529 -11.50 -23.05 16.57
CA GLN A 529 -10.48 -23.63 17.42
C GLN A 529 -9.11 -23.63 16.71
N VAL A 530 -8.05 -23.65 17.49
CA VAL A 530 -6.70 -23.96 16.98
C VAL A 530 -6.68 -25.40 16.51
N ARG A 531 -6.06 -25.63 15.36
CA ARG A 531 -5.87 -26.97 14.79
C ARG A 531 -4.54 -27.56 15.24
N ASN A 532 -4.56 -28.75 15.83
CA ASN A 532 -3.38 -29.59 15.88
C ASN A 532 -3.19 -30.22 14.50
N PHE A 533 -2.25 -29.66 13.73
CA PHE A 533 -1.97 -30.10 12.36
C PHE A 533 -1.36 -31.50 12.33
N THR A 534 -0.53 -31.85 13.31
CA THR A 534 0.17 -33.14 13.37
C THR A 534 -0.82 -34.28 13.50
N ASP A 535 -1.75 -34.19 14.43
CA ASP A 535 -2.74 -35.25 14.70
C ASP A 535 -4.05 -35.07 13.94
N SER A 536 -4.16 -33.97 13.18
CA SER A 536 -5.42 -33.66 12.50
C SER A 536 -6.63 -33.56 13.43
N THR A 537 -6.44 -32.98 14.62
CA THR A 537 -7.48 -32.79 15.64
C THR A 537 -7.62 -31.31 16.00
N ASP A 538 -8.77 -30.92 16.54
CA ASP A 538 -9.01 -29.55 16.98
C ASP A 538 -8.80 -29.41 18.49
N CYS A 539 -8.28 -28.30 18.92
CA CYS A 539 -8.20 -27.96 20.33
C CYS A 539 -9.60 -27.86 20.95
N THR A 540 -9.70 -28.10 22.24
CA THR A 540 -10.99 -28.11 22.96
C THR A 540 -11.48 -26.71 23.30
N SER A 541 -10.55 -25.75 23.43
CA SER A 541 -10.86 -24.32 23.59
C SER A 541 -9.75 -23.50 22.98
N SER A 542 -10.10 -22.36 22.39
CA SER A 542 -9.13 -21.40 21.87
C SER A 542 -9.66 -19.99 21.98
N SER A 543 -8.82 -19.05 22.40
CA SER A 543 -9.20 -17.66 22.54
C SER A 543 -8.01 -16.72 22.32
N ALA A 544 -8.29 -15.50 21.86
CA ALA A 544 -7.33 -14.42 21.84
C ALA A 544 -7.27 -13.76 23.22
N GLN A 545 -6.08 -13.66 23.79
CA GLN A 545 -5.82 -13.11 25.11
C GLN A 545 -4.81 -11.95 25.06
N ALA A 546 -4.79 -11.14 26.10
CA ALA A 546 -3.87 -10.00 26.23
C ALA A 546 -3.80 -9.16 24.94
N VAL A 547 -4.96 -8.94 24.31
CA VAL A 547 -5.07 -8.16 23.09
C VAL A 547 -4.67 -6.71 23.37
N ARG A 548 -3.74 -6.18 22.56
CA ARG A 548 -3.23 -4.81 22.61
C ARG A 548 -3.00 -4.31 21.19
N THR A 549 -2.74 -3.04 21.05
CA THR A 549 -2.49 -2.39 19.74
C THR A 549 -1.31 -2.97 18.93
N LYS A 550 -0.39 -3.72 19.58
CA LYS A 550 0.81 -4.28 18.94
C LYS A 550 0.76 -5.81 18.75
N GLY A 551 -0.33 -6.43 19.13
CA GLY A 551 -0.46 -7.89 19.02
C GLY A 551 -1.33 -8.48 20.14
N PHE A 552 -1.44 -9.79 20.12
CA PHE A 552 -2.21 -10.57 21.07
C PHE A 552 -1.54 -11.91 21.34
N ASN A 553 -2.05 -12.63 22.33
CA ASN A 553 -1.65 -14.01 22.58
C ASN A 553 -2.79 -14.94 22.14
N ILE A 554 -2.46 -16.12 21.69
CA ILE A 554 -3.43 -17.21 21.51
C ILE A 554 -3.28 -18.15 22.71
N ASP A 555 -4.37 -18.32 23.44
CA ASP A 555 -4.49 -19.31 24.49
C ASP A 555 -5.39 -20.44 24.00
N THR A 556 -4.91 -21.67 24.11
CA THR A 556 -5.63 -22.85 23.62
C THR A 556 -5.40 -24.06 24.53
N THR A 557 -6.41 -24.88 24.68
CA THR A 557 -6.31 -26.18 25.38
C THR A 557 -6.22 -27.28 24.34
N THR A 558 -5.08 -27.95 24.33
CA THR A 558 -4.84 -29.06 23.39
C THR A 558 -5.68 -30.30 23.74
N PRO A 559 -6.00 -31.16 22.76
CA PRO A 559 -6.63 -32.45 23.03
C PRO A 559 -5.79 -33.30 23.97
N ALA A 560 -6.45 -34.19 24.72
CA ALA A 560 -5.75 -35.18 25.53
C ALA A 560 -4.92 -36.10 24.61
N GLY A 561 -3.65 -36.33 24.99
CA GLY A 561 -2.73 -37.12 24.19
C GLY A 561 -1.82 -36.33 23.24
N THR A 562 -2.06 -35.02 23.08
CA THR A 562 -1.14 -34.16 22.32
C THR A 562 0.30 -34.28 22.85
N ALA A 563 1.26 -34.56 21.98
CA ALA A 563 2.65 -34.71 22.34
C ALA A 563 3.44 -33.39 22.27
N VAL A 564 4.65 -33.39 22.77
CA VAL A 564 5.62 -32.27 22.60
C VAL A 564 6.03 -32.20 21.14
N ASN A 565 6.26 -30.98 20.63
CA ASN A 565 6.67 -30.69 19.25
C ASN A 565 5.60 -30.95 18.18
N GLU A 566 4.36 -31.16 18.53
CA GLU A 566 3.27 -31.14 17.55
C GLU A 566 3.01 -29.73 17.03
N THR A 567 2.59 -29.63 15.78
CA THR A 567 2.33 -28.36 15.11
C THR A 567 0.91 -27.91 15.37
N MET A 568 0.78 -26.74 15.94
CA MET A 568 -0.49 -26.04 16.14
C MET A 568 -0.64 -24.96 15.09
N GLU A 569 -1.83 -24.79 14.54
CA GLU A 569 -2.12 -23.80 13.50
C GLU A 569 -3.46 -23.12 13.71
N CYS A 570 -3.51 -21.83 13.43
CA CYS A 570 -4.75 -21.08 13.30
C CYS A 570 -4.57 -19.86 12.43
N GLN A 571 -5.66 -19.30 11.99
CA GLN A 571 -5.73 -18.03 11.30
C GLN A 571 -6.47 -17.01 12.18
N TRP A 572 -6.31 -15.74 11.88
CA TRP A 572 -6.93 -14.69 12.68
C TRP A 572 -7.29 -13.46 11.85
N SER A 573 -8.22 -12.69 12.36
CA SER A 573 -8.43 -11.30 11.98
C SER A 573 -8.52 -10.42 13.21
N ALA A 574 -8.08 -9.17 13.09
CA ALA A 574 -8.12 -8.18 14.15
C ALA A 574 -8.80 -6.91 13.62
N ASP A 575 -9.87 -6.47 14.25
CA ASP A 575 -10.67 -5.31 13.88
C ASP A 575 -10.68 -4.29 15.02
N ALA A 576 -10.01 -3.16 14.81
CA ALA A 576 -10.00 -2.04 15.75
C ALA A 576 -11.16 -1.06 15.49
N GLY A 577 -11.92 -1.27 14.42
CA GLY A 577 -13.05 -0.43 14.04
C GLY A 577 -12.73 1.07 14.04
N ILE A 578 -13.74 1.87 14.29
CA ILE A 578 -13.65 3.25 14.73
C ILE A 578 -14.45 3.40 16.00
#